data_7bbe5702ccb79fb1217afd06d56e3c84
#
_entry.id   7bbe5702ccb79fb1217afd06d56e3c84
#
_cell.length_a   1.000
_cell.length_b   1.000
_cell.length_c   1.000
_cell.angle_alpha   90.00
_cell.angle_beta   90.00
_cell.angle_gamma   90.00
#
_symmetry.space_group_name_H-M   'P 1'
#
loop_
_entity.id
_entity.type
_entity.pdbx_description
1 polymer ?
#
loop_
_entity_poly.entity_id
_entity_poly.type
_entity_poly.pdbx_seq_one_letter_code
_entity_poly.pdbx_strand_id
1 'polypeptide(L)'
;ACSTPCPGSGDRGSAQGTRRQRACWESVCCCTVGSWELLRNLVRVSFTAAGPGGALVTVGEALQQVAQAKDALDVNVKHGFIEPLQELHSTELTEIRHQLKKLNGRRLDFDYKRRRRGKIPADELQQAWDKFLASKELAEQSMFVLLQNDVDQLGRLAALVSALHDFHCNAHRILLGVHGNLQARLTAASNKPERRFRPRKVRVRREQNSSIGFYQQLSITAANSSGWF
;
A
#
# COMPACT_ATOMS: atom_id res chain seq x y z
N ALA A 1 -6.47 12.65 13.16
CA ALA A 1 -5.44 13.56 13.65
C ALA A 1 -4.26 12.73 14.15
N CYS A 2 -3.33 12.41 13.26
CA CYS A 2 -2.03 11.88 13.66
C CYS A 2 -1.00 12.96 13.36
N SER A 3 -0.67 13.71 14.41
CA SER A 3 0.40 14.70 14.41
C SER A 3 1.63 14.05 15.03
N THR A 4 2.59 13.62 14.20
CA THR A 4 3.96 13.40 14.65
C THR A 4 4.91 13.87 13.55
N PRO A 5 5.83 14.80 13.83
CA PRO A 5 6.78 15.31 12.86
C PRO A 5 7.91 14.31 12.62
N CYS A 6 8.34 14.21 11.35
CA CYS A 6 9.56 13.50 10.98
C CYS A 6 10.79 14.23 11.56
N PRO A 7 11.70 13.54 12.25
CA PRO A 7 12.98 14.15 12.66
C PRO A 7 13.95 14.22 11.47
N GLY A 8 14.57 15.37 11.35
CA GLY A 8 15.48 15.79 10.29
C GLY A 8 16.76 14.99 10.16
N SER A 9 17.38 15.20 9.03
CA SER A 9 18.61 14.68 8.50
C SER A 9 19.79 14.72 9.49
N GLY A 10 20.38 13.55 9.72
CA GLY A 10 21.67 13.36 10.34
C GLY A 10 22.34 12.19 9.65
N ASP A 11 23.36 12.53 8.90
CA ASP A 11 24.25 11.71 8.11
C ASP A 11 24.96 10.64 8.95
N ARG A 12 24.80 9.34 8.64
CA ARG A 12 25.80 8.25 8.76
C ARG A 12 25.20 6.87 8.49
N GLY A 13 25.72 6.12 7.51
CA GLY A 13 25.68 4.64 7.48
C GLY A 13 24.71 3.99 6.49
N SER A 14 25.21 3.66 5.35
CA SER A 14 24.53 3.18 4.12
C SER A 14 23.89 1.78 4.11
N ALA A 15 23.66 1.12 5.24
CA ALA A 15 23.06 -0.21 5.25
C ALA A 15 21.70 -0.30 5.98
N GLN A 16 21.30 0.71 6.74
CA GLN A 16 20.05 0.74 7.50
C GLN A 16 18.91 1.48 6.80
N GLY A 17 19.18 2.23 5.74
CA GLY A 17 18.18 3.01 5.01
C GLY A 17 17.13 2.17 4.30
N THR A 18 17.51 1.03 3.74
CA THR A 18 16.61 0.15 2.97
C THR A 18 15.61 -0.61 3.84
N ARG A 19 15.97 -0.93 5.11
CA ARG A 19 15.06 -1.60 6.06
C ARG A 19 13.99 -0.63 6.61
N ARG A 20 14.34 0.63 6.87
CA ARG A 20 13.40 1.65 7.36
C ARG A 20 12.40 2.10 6.29
N GLN A 21 12.82 2.20 5.04
CA GLN A 21 11.92 2.53 3.93
C GLN A 21 10.91 1.41 3.66
N ARG A 22 11.33 0.15 3.76
CA ARG A 22 10.43 -1.01 3.65
C ARG A 22 9.41 -1.05 4.78
N ALA A 23 9.81 -0.80 6.04
CA ALA A 23 8.93 -0.76 7.20
C ALA A 23 7.89 0.40 7.14
N CYS A 24 8.25 1.55 6.57
CA CYS A 24 7.32 2.66 6.40
C CYS A 24 6.26 2.37 5.32
N TRP A 25 6.66 1.71 4.24
CA TRP A 25 5.75 1.30 3.16
C TRP A 25 4.79 0.18 3.62
N GLU A 26 5.28 -0.79 4.37
CA GLU A 26 4.46 -1.84 4.99
C GLU A 26 3.50 -1.29 6.06
N SER A 27 3.88 -0.27 6.81
CA SER A 27 3.03 0.36 7.84
C SER A 27 1.87 1.15 7.24
N VAL A 28 2.07 1.86 6.13
CA VAL A 28 1.00 2.57 5.41
C VAL A 28 0.03 1.56 4.77
N CYS A 29 0.53 0.43 4.28
CA CYS A 29 -0.29 -0.64 3.71
C CYS A 29 -1.12 -1.37 4.80
N CYS A 30 -0.55 -1.60 5.98
CA CYS A 30 -1.22 -2.30 7.09
C CYS A 30 -2.42 -1.53 7.67
N CYS A 31 -2.34 -0.19 7.75
CA CYS A 31 -3.45 0.62 8.28
C CYS A 31 -4.70 0.58 7.37
N THR A 32 -4.52 0.39 6.06
CA THR A 32 -5.64 0.26 5.13
C THR A 32 -6.23 -1.15 5.12
N VAL A 33 -5.43 -2.20 5.26
CA VAL A 33 -5.88 -3.61 5.22
C VAL A 33 -6.69 -3.98 6.47
N GLY A 34 -6.29 -3.53 7.67
CA GLY A 34 -7.04 -3.80 8.92
C GLY A 34 -8.44 -3.16 8.93
N SER A 35 -8.59 -1.98 8.33
CA SER A 35 -9.89 -1.30 8.19
C SER A 35 -10.84 -2.02 7.23
N TRP A 36 -10.32 -2.74 6.23
CA TRP A 36 -11.08 -3.51 5.24
C TRP A 36 -11.72 -4.78 5.80
N GLU A 37 -11.01 -5.52 6.64
CA GLU A 37 -11.54 -6.73 7.27
C GLU A 37 -12.73 -6.40 8.19
N LEU A 38 -12.65 -5.30 8.92
CA LEU A 38 -13.77 -4.81 9.74
C LEU A 38 -14.99 -4.43 8.89
N LEU A 39 -14.79 -3.74 7.76
CA LEU A 39 -15.87 -3.37 6.84
C LEU A 39 -16.48 -4.59 6.14
N ARG A 40 -15.65 -5.55 5.73
CA ARG A 40 -16.12 -6.82 5.13
C ARG A 40 -17.00 -7.63 6.09
N ASN A 41 -16.67 -7.63 7.39
CA ASN A 41 -17.47 -8.32 8.41
C ASN A 41 -18.75 -7.55 8.76
N LEU A 42 -18.76 -6.22 8.68
CA LEU A 42 -19.95 -5.40 8.91
C LEU A 42 -21.01 -5.60 7.81
N VAL A 43 -20.59 -5.84 6.56
CA VAL A 43 -21.49 -6.12 5.41
C VAL A 43 -22.21 -7.47 5.55
N ARG A 44 -21.66 -8.42 6.32
CA ARG A 44 -22.29 -9.73 6.57
C ARG A 44 -23.49 -9.70 7.53
N VAL A 45 -23.69 -8.61 8.26
CA VAL A 45 -24.85 -8.46 9.13
C VAL A 45 -26.07 -8.16 8.26
N SER A 46 -26.94 -9.16 8.12
CA SER A 46 -28.16 -9.15 7.32
C SER A 46 -29.11 -8.03 7.70
N PHE A 47 -29.00 -6.89 7.03
CA PHE A 47 -30.03 -5.87 7.03
C PHE A 47 -30.86 -6.00 5.74
N THR A 48 -32.18 -5.93 5.85
CA THR A 48 -33.11 -6.01 4.73
C THR A 48 -32.78 -4.97 3.65
N ALA A 49 -32.88 -5.35 2.38
CA ALA A 49 -32.49 -4.55 1.21
C ALA A 49 -33.21 -3.18 1.07
N ALA A 50 -34.28 -2.96 1.81
CA ALA A 50 -35.05 -1.72 1.85
C ALA A 50 -34.71 -0.92 3.13
N GLY A 51 -33.93 0.15 3.01
CA GLY A 51 -33.59 1.03 4.12
C GLY A 51 -32.07 1.25 4.29
N PRO A 52 -31.61 1.63 5.50
CA PRO A 52 -30.19 1.88 5.76
C PRO A 52 -29.30 0.64 5.56
N GLY A 53 -29.83 -0.57 5.71
CA GLY A 53 -29.12 -1.81 5.42
C GLY A 53 -28.73 -1.98 3.96
N GLY A 54 -29.60 -1.65 3.01
CA GLY A 54 -29.27 -1.69 1.59
C GLY A 54 -28.22 -0.65 1.20
N ALA A 55 -28.17 0.51 1.89
CA ALA A 55 -27.10 1.51 1.71
C ALA A 55 -25.74 0.97 2.17
N LEU A 56 -25.71 0.28 3.30
CA LEU A 56 -24.49 -0.33 3.84
C LEU A 56 -23.91 -1.40 2.90
N VAL A 57 -24.77 -2.23 2.32
CA VAL A 57 -24.37 -3.22 1.31
C VAL A 57 -23.76 -2.54 0.08
N THR A 58 -24.43 -1.50 -0.46
CA THR A 58 -23.89 -0.75 -1.62
C THR A 58 -22.53 -0.12 -1.32
N VAL A 59 -22.32 0.43 -0.13
CA VAL A 59 -21.01 0.97 0.29
C VAL A 59 -19.98 -0.16 0.39
N GLY A 60 -20.33 -1.30 0.98
CA GLY A 60 -19.43 -2.45 1.13
C GLY A 60 -18.98 -3.00 -0.23
N GLU A 61 -19.89 -3.15 -1.18
CA GLU A 61 -19.58 -3.59 -2.55
C GLU A 61 -18.66 -2.63 -3.27
N ALA A 62 -18.90 -1.33 -3.15
CA ALA A 62 -18.03 -0.30 -3.76
C ALA A 62 -16.64 -0.31 -3.15
N LEU A 63 -16.54 -0.44 -1.84
CA LEU A 63 -15.27 -0.53 -1.16
C LEU A 63 -14.50 -1.81 -1.57
N GLN A 64 -15.18 -2.90 -1.80
CA GLN A 64 -14.59 -4.13 -2.33
C GLN A 64 -14.05 -3.91 -3.77
N GLN A 65 -14.75 -3.17 -4.62
CA GLN A 65 -14.27 -2.82 -5.95
C GLN A 65 -13.02 -1.92 -5.90
N VAL A 66 -12.96 -0.97 -4.96
CA VAL A 66 -11.76 -0.15 -4.75
C VAL A 66 -10.57 -1.00 -4.27
N ALA A 67 -10.82 -2.00 -3.41
CA ALA A 67 -9.77 -2.94 -3.00
C ALA A 67 -9.23 -3.75 -4.17
N GLN A 68 -10.10 -4.27 -5.03
CA GLN A 68 -9.69 -4.98 -6.26
C GLN A 68 -8.88 -4.07 -7.21
N ALA A 69 -9.29 -2.80 -7.34
CA ALA A 69 -8.52 -1.83 -8.12
C ALA A 69 -7.12 -1.57 -7.52
N LYS A 70 -7.00 -1.61 -6.19
CA LYS A 70 -5.71 -1.50 -5.50
C LYS A 70 -4.84 -2.75 -5.73
N ASP A 71 -5.41 -3.94 -5.68
CA ASP A 71 -4.67 -5.18 -5.97
C ASP A 71 -4.11 -5.14 -7.42
N ALA A 72 -4.91 -4.64 -8.37
CA ALA A 72 -4.44 -4.42 -9.74
C ALA A 72 -3.32 -3.38 -9.83
N LEU A 73 -3.38 -2.29 -9.06
CA LEU A 73 -2.29 -1.32 -8.94
C LEU A 73 -1.00 -1.98 -8.46
N ASP A 74 -1.07 -2.77 -7.38
CA ASP A 74 0.10 -3.43 -6.79
C ASP A 74 0.77 -4.38 -7.80
N VAL A 75 -0.01 -5.13 -8.57
CA VAL A 75 0.49 -5.98 -9.66
C VAL A 75 1.15 -5.16 -10.77
N ASN A 76 0.50 -4.09 -11.25
CA ASN A 76 1.00 -3.26 -12.33
C ASN A 76 2.29 -2.51 -11.92
N VAL A 77 2.36 -1.99 -10.70
CA VAL A 77 3.58 -1.35 -10.17
C VAL A 77 4.71 -2.36 -10.02
N LYS A 78 4.41 -3.57 -9.56
CA LYS A 78 5.40 -4.63 -9.41
C LYS A 78 6.04 -4.97 -10.76
N HIS A 79 5.23 -5.28 -11.77
CA HIS A 79 5.73 -5.71 -13.08
C HIS A 79 6.25 -4.55 -13.94
N GLY A 80 5.60 -3.38 -13.90
CA GLY A 80 5.97 -2.24 -14.75
C GLY A 80 7.11 -1.38 -14.19
N PHE A 81 7.39 -1.45 -12.89
CA PHE A 81 8.37 -0.56 -12.26
C PHE A 81 9.37 -1.30 -11.37
N ILE A 82 8.91 -2.10 -10.40
CA ILE A 82 9.79 -2.68 -9.39
C ILE A 82 10.69 -3.78 -9.98
N GLU A 83 10.12 -4.74 -10.70
CA GLU A 83 10.87 -5.85 -11.29
C GLU A 83 11.92 -5.38 -12.30
N PRO A 84 11.60 -4.47 -13.25
CA PRO A 84 12.60 -3.92 -14.16
C PRO A 84 13.73 -3.15 -13.47
N LEU A 85 13.45 -2.46 -12.34
CA LEU A 85 14.50 -1.81 -11.56
C LEU A 85 15.37 -2.80 -10.78
N GLN A 86 14.78 -3.88 -10.28
CA GLN A 86 15.54 -4.96 -9.62
C GLN A 86 16.45 -5.68 -10.62
N GLU A 87 15.97 -5.91 -11.84
CA GLU A 87 16.77 -6.48 -12.91
C GLU A 87 17.95 -5.56 -13.28
N LEU A 88 17.70 -4.27 -13.52
CA LEU A 88 18.75 -3.27 -13.74
C LEU A 88 19.79 -3.28 -12.61
N HIS A 89 19.36 -3.36 -11.36
CA HIS A 89 20.26 -3.39 -10.21
C HIS A 89 21.09 -4.68 -10.16
N SER A 90 20.48 -5.82 -10.41
CA SER A 90 21.16 -7.12 -10.30
C SER A 90 22.10 -7.41 -11.47
N THR A 91 21.83 -6.87 -12.65
CA THR A 91 22.64 -7.06 -13.86
C THR A 91 23.60 -5.88 -14.07
N GLU A 92 23.13 -4.78 -14.64
CA GLU A 92 23.96 -3.69 -15.12
C GLU A 92 24.71 -2.96 -14.00
N LEU A 93 24.01 -2.57 -12.92
CA LEU A 93 24.68 -1.85 -11.82
C LEU A 93 25.67 -2.74 -11.06
N THR A 94 25.42 -4.05 -11.00
CA THR A 94 26.35 -4.99 -10.37
C THR A 94 27.57 -5.18 -11.22
N GLU A 95 27.42 -5.30 -12.55
CA GLU A 95 28.54 -5.39 -13.48
C GLU A 95 29.39 -4.10 -13.47
N ILE A 96 28.77 -2.93 -13.57
CA ILE A 96 29.50 -1.66 -13.46
C ILE A 96 30.29 -1.56 -12.15
N ARG A 97 29.70 -1.97 -11.03
CA ARG A 97 30.39 -2.00 -9.73
C ARG A 97 31.59 -2.93 -9.75
N HIS A 98 31.46 -4.10 -10.39
CA HIS A 98 32.55 -5.03 -10.57
C HIS A 98 33.68 -4.43 -11.43
N GLN A 99 33.36 -3.79 -12.56
CA GLN A 99 34.33 -3.12 -13.42
C GLN A 99 35.05 -1.97 -12.71
N LEU A 100 34.34 -1.16 -11.94
CA LEU A 100 34.95 -0.08 -11.13
C LEU A 100 35.90 -0.62 -10.06
N LYS A 101 35.55 -1.71 -9.39
CA LYS A 101 36.43 -2.40 -8.42
C LYS A 101 37.72 -2.91 -9.09
N LYS A 102 37.59 -3.52 -10.26
CA LYS A 102 38.69 -4.02 -11.06
C LYS A 102 39.59 -2.89 -11.56
N LEU A 103 38.99 -1.79 -12.03
CA LEU A 103 39.70 -0.59 -12.44
C LEU A 103 40.52 -0.01 -11.29
N ASN A 104 39.96 0.14 -10.10
CA ASN A 104 40.65 0.62 -8.92
C ASN A 104 41.85 -0.28 -8.55
N GLY A 105 41.69 -1.59 -8.58
CA GLY A 105 42.79 -2.54 -8.34
C GLY A 105 43.95 -2.37 -9.35
N ARG A 106 43.61 -2.25 -10.65
CA ARG A 106 44.61 -2.06 -11.70
C ARG A 106 45.32 -0.70 -11.64
N ARG A 107 44.60 0.36 -11.23
CA ARG A 107 45.17 1.67 -10.96
C ARG A 107 46.22 1.59 -9.85
N LEU A 108 45.91 0.93 -8.75
CA LEU A 108 46.83 0.76 -7.62
C LEU A 108 48.09 -0.03 -8.01
N ASP A 109 47.92 -1.12 -8.80
CA ASP A 109 49.04 -1.92 -9.32
C ASP A 109 49.94 -1.08 -10.23
N PHE A 110 49.39 -0.33 -11.17
CA PHE A 110 50.16 0.57 -12.03
C PHE A 110 50.88 1.64 -11.21
N ASP A 111 50.23 2.30 -10.27
CA ASP A 111 50.81 3.33 -9.42
C ASP A 111 51.98 2.78 -8.55
N TYR A 112 51.83 1.57 -8.04
CA TYR A 112 52.87 0.88 -7.31
C TYR A 112 54.09 0.60 -8.18
N LYS A 113 53.92 0.04 -9.37
CA LYS A 113 54.97 -0.27 -10.33
C LYS A 113 55.66 1.03 -10.83
N ARG A 114 54.90 2.08 -11.08
CA ARG A 114 55.39 3.38 -11.51
C ARG A 114 56.34 4.01 -10.46
N ARG A 115 56.02 3.90 -9.16
CA ARG A 115 56.87 4.39 -8.06
C ARG A 115 58.20 3.62 -7.95
N ARG A 116 58.22 2.39 -8.44
CA ARG A 116 59.43 1.53 -8.44
C ARG A 116 60.12 1.50 -9.80
N ARG A 117 59.90 2.54 -10.61
CA ARG A 117 60.56 2.69 -11.91
C ARG A 117 62.09 2.57 -11.76
N GLY A 118 62.74 1.75 -12.59
CA GLY A 118 64.16 1.41 -12.50
C GLY A 118 64.50 0.16 -11.67
N LYS A 119 63.54 -0.38 -10.87
CA LYS A 119 63.66 -1.66 -10.18
C LYS A 119 62.78 -2.75 -10.80
N ILE A 120 61.87 -2.37 -11.69
CA ILE A 120 60.95 -3.26 -12.38
C ILE A 120 61.22 -3.14 -13.89
N PRO A 121 61.14 -4.27 -14.63
CA PRO A 121 61.28 -4.27 -16.10
C PRO A 121 60.28 -3.30 -16.77
N ALA A 122 60.70 -2.64 -17.82
CA ALA A 122 59.88 -1.69 -18.56
C ALA A 122 58.61 -2.34 -19.13
N ASP A 123 58.72 -3.60 -19.56
CA ASP A 123 57.63 -4.39 -20.11
C ASP A 123 56.51 -4.63 -19.09
N GLU A 124 56.88 -4.92 -17.84
CA GLU A 124 55.86 -5.08 -16.76
C GLU A 124 55.12 -3.78 -16.43
N LEU A 125 55.82 -2.66 -16.50
CA LEU A 125 55.17 -1.35 -16.31
C LEU A 125 54.21 -1.05 -17.45
N GLN A 126 54.63 -1.34 -18.69
CA GLN A 126 53.77 -1.20 -19.87
C GLN A 126 52.53 -2.08 -19.81
N GLN A 127 52.72 -3.35 -19.47
CA GLN A 127 51.57 -4.28 -19.28
C GLN A 127 50.57 -3.81 -18.20
N ALA A 128 51.09 -3.24 -17.10
CA ALA A 128 50.20 -2.69 -16.05
C ALA A 128 49.45 -1.46 -16.55
N TRP A 129 50.06 -0.64 -17.35
CA TRP A 129 49.44 0.50 -18.00
C TRP A 129 48.33 0.09 -18.97
N ASP A 130 48.60 -0.87 -19.86
CA ASP A 130 47.67 -1.36 -20.85
C ASP A 130 46.44 -2.03 -20.16
N LYS A 131 46.70 -2.78 -19.09
CA LYS A 131 45.58 -3.38 -18.28
C LYS A 131 44.76 -2.32 -17.59
N PHE A 132 45.37 -1.24 -17.12
CA PHE A 132 44.66 -0.10 -16.50
C PHE A 132 43.78 0.62 -17.56
N LEU A 133 44.38 0.97 -18.73
CA LEU A 133 43.65 1.62 -19.81
C LEU A 133 42.45 0.76 -20.28
N ALA A 134 42.66 -0.51 -20.56
CA ALA A 134 41.58 -1.41 -20.99
C ALA A 134 40.45 -1.50 -19.94
N SER A 135 40.77 -1.46 -18.65
CA SER A 135 39.75 -1.46 -17.61
C SER A 135 39.03 -0.13 -17.46
N LYS A 136 39.73 0.96 -17.70
CA LYS A 136 39.14 2.32 -17.69
C LYS A 136 38.11 2.41 -18.83
N GLU A 137 38.51 2.05 -20.05
CA GLU A 137 37.66 2.09 -21.22
C GLU A 137 36.40 1.23 -21.05
N LEU A 138 36.58 -0.01 -20.54
CA LEU A 138 35.42 -0.90 -20.29
C LEU A 138 34.45 -0.33 -19.26
N ALA A 139 34.95 0.24 -18.15
CA ALA A 139 34.11 0.86 -17.12
C ALA A 139 33.39 2.11 -17.65
N GLU A 140 34.09 2.96 -18.41
CA GLU A 140 33.51 4.15 -19.02
C GLU A 140 32.41 3.77 -20.03
N GLN A 141 32.66 2.75 -20.87
CA GLN A 141 31.65 2.27 -21.83
C GLN A 141 30.42 1.72 -21.14
N SER A 142 30.59 0.90 -20.10
CA SER A 142 29.46 0.33 -19.37
C SER A 142 28.60 1.41 -18.69
N MET A 143 29.23 2.43 -18.08
CA MET A 143 28.53 3.57 -17.50
C MET A 143 27.83 4.41 -18.58
N PHE A 144 28.47 4.62 -19.71
CA PHE A 144 27.90 5.39 -20.80
C PHE A 144 26.64 4.73 -21.38
N VAL A 145 26.68 3.41 -21.60
CA VAL A 145 25.51 2.63 -22.07
C VAL A 145 24.34 2.76 -21.09
N LEU A 146 24.60 2.63 -19.79
CA LEU A 146 23.57 2.80 -18.75
C LEU A 146 22.92 4.18 -18.78
N LEU A 147 23.77 5.24 -18.94
CA LEU A 147 23.30 6.63 -18.92
C LEU A 147 22.59 7.05 -20.23
N GLN A 148 22.83 6.36 -21.33
CA GLN A 148 22.13 6.62 -22.60
C GLN A 148 20.72 6.00 -22.64
N ASN A 149 20.37 5.16 -21.69
CA ASN A 149 19.08 4.45 -21.66
C ASN A 149 17.94 5.28 -21.06
N ASP A 150 17.88 6.58 -21.38
CA ASP A 150 16.88 7.52 -20.84
C ASP A 150 15.45 7.09 -21.21
N VAL A 151 15.26 6.53 -22.41
CA VAL A 151 13.93 6.10 -22.90
C VAL A 151 13.34 5.01 -22.01
N ASP A 152 14.14 4.01 -21.65
CA ASP A 152 13.68 2.92 -20.79
C ASP A 152 13.44 3.40 -19.36
N GLN A 153 14.30 4.28 -18.83
CA GLN A 153 14.13 4.85 -17.49
C GLN A 153 12.87 5.72 -17.42
N LEU A 154 12.64 6.58 -18.41
CA LEU A 154 11.41 7.38 -18.52
C LEU A 154 10.19 6.49 -18.75
N GLY A 155 10.31 5.42 -19.52
CA GLY A 155 9.26 4.45 -19.76
C GLY A 155 8.81 3.76 -18.47
N ARG A 156 9.74 3.35 -17.59
CA ARG A 156 9.44 2.78 -16.26
C ARG A 156 8.73 3.78 -15.36
N LEU A 157 9.18 5.04 -15.35
CA LEU A 157 8.50 6.10 -14.59
C LEU A 157 7.10 6.39 -15.14
N ALA A 158 6.94 6.40 -16.45
CA ALA A 158 5.64 6.58 -17.11
C ALA A 158 4.69 5.43 -16.76
N ALA A 159 5.17 4.18 -16.74
CA ALA A 159 4.38 3.02 -16.33
C ALA A 159 3.90 3.12 -14.88
N LEU A 160 4.76 3.56 -13.94
CA LEU A 160 4.38 3.82 -12.55
C LEU A 160 3.28 4.88 -12.46
N VAL A 161 3.48 6.03 -13.12
CA VAL A 161 2.50 7.14 -13.09
C VAL A 161 1.17 6.73 -13.72
N SER A 162 1.23 5.97 -14.83
CA SER A 162 0.02 5.45 -15.50
C SER A 162 -0.76 4.51 -14.58
N ALA A 163 -0.10 3.58 -13.91
CA ALA A 163 -0.74 2.66 -12.97
C ALA A 163 -1.41 3.41 -11.81
N LEU A 164 -0.75 4.42 -11.24
CA LEU A 164 -1.32 5.28 -10.20
C LEU A 164 -2.53 6.08 -10.70
N HIS A 165 -2.42 6.68 -11.88
CA HIS A 165 -3.50 7.42 -12.52
C HIS A 165 -4.74 6.54 -12.72
N ASP A 166 -4.57 5.36 -13.29
CA ASP A 166 -5.66 4.42 -13.57
C ASP A 166 -6.37 3.98 -12.30
N PHE A 167 -5.60 3.70 -11.23
CA PHE A 167 -6.17 3.40 -9.91
C PHE A 167 -7.01 4.55 -9.37
N HIS A 168 -6.47 5.77 -9.36
CA HIS A 168 -7.18 6.93 -8.82
C HIS A 168 -8.42 7.28 -9.64
N CYS A 169 -8.37 7.20 -10.95
CA CYS A 169 -9.53 7.41 -11.83
C CYS A 169 -10.62 6.36 -11.57
N ASN A 170 -10.24 5.08 -11.45
CA ASN A 170 -11.19 4.01 -11.19
C ASN A 170 -11.80 4.12 -9.79
N ALA A 171 -11.01 4.38 -8.76
CA ALA A 171 -11.48 4.60 -7.39
C ALA A 171 -12.43 5.81 -7.32
N HIS A 172 -12.08 6.92 -7.98
CA HIS A 172 -12.95 8.10 -8.07
C HIS A 172 -14.31 7.75 -8.70
N ARG A 173 -14.32 7.06 -9.85
CA ARG A 173 -15.55 6.65 -10.55
C ARG A 173 -16.47 5.80 -9.68
N ILE A 174 -15.89 4.82 -8.95
CA ILE A 174 -16.63 3.95 -8.04
C ILE A 174 -17.25 4.76 -6.90
N LEU A 175 -16.46 5.59 -6.23
CA LEU A 175 -16.91 6.38 -5.09
C LEU A 175 -17.92 7.46 -5.50
N LEU A 176 -17.78 8.06 -6.67
CA LEU A 176 -18.74 9.03 -7.20
C LEU A 176 -20.13 8.40 -7.39
N GLY A 177 -20.19 7.18 -7.93
CA GLY A 177 -21.44 6.44 -8.08
C GLY A 177 -22.13 6.14 -6.74
N VAL A 178 -21.36 5.72 -5.74
CA VAL A 178 -21.88 5.47 -4.39
C VAL A 178 -22.36 6.77 -3.72
N HIS A 179 -21.58 7.83 -3.84
CA HIS A 179 -21.93 9.13 -3.27
C HIS A 179 -23.29 9.60 -3.81
N GLY A 180 -23.49 9.56 -5.14
CA GLY A 180 -24.78 9.93 -5.76
C GLY A 180 -25.94 9.06 -5.28
N ASN A 181 -25.74 7.75 -5.16
CA ASN A 181 -26.75 6.83 -4.65
C ASN A 181 -27.13 7.12 -3.19
N LEU A 182 -26.14 7.38 -2.33
CA LEU A 182 -26.36 7.72 -0.92
C LEU A 182 -27.10 9.05 -0.76
N GLN A 183 -26.76 10.07 -1.55
CA GLN A 183 -27.45 11.37 -1.52
C GLN A 183 -28.91 11.23 -1.94
N ALA A 184 -29.20 10.47 -2.98
CA ALA A 184 -30.57 10.19 -3.40
C ALA A 184 -31.36 9.46 -2.31
N ARG A 185 -30.77 8.46 -1.65
CA ARG A 185 -31.39 7.75 -0.53
C ARG A 185 -31.62 8.62 0.70
N LEU A 186 -30.67 9.51 1.01
CA LEU A 186 -30.79 10.48 2.10
C LEU A 186 -31.96 11.43 1.86
N THR A 187 -32.04 12.01 0.67
CA THR A 187 -33.15 12.87 0.28
C THR A 187 -34.50 12.16 0.35
N ALA A 188 -34.56 10.90 -0.14
CA ALA A 188 -35.78 10.09 -0.05
C ALA A 188 -36.15 9.75 1.40
N ALA A 189 -35.19 9.59 2.29
CA ALA A 189 -35.41 9.30 3.70
C ALA A 189 -35.90 10.53 4.46
N SER A 190 -35.33 11.73 4.18
CA SER A 190 -35.73 13.00 4.81
C SER A 190 -37.15 13.43 4.43
N ASN A 191 -37.62 13.05 3.24
CA ASN A 191 -38.98 13.35 2.78
C ASN A 191 -40.04 12.36 3.31
N LYS A 192 -39.65 11.33 4.07
CA LYS A 192 -40.62 10.40 4.66
C LYS A 192 -41.28 11.01 5.89
N PRO A 193 -42.63 10.93 6.01
CA PRO A 193 -43.31 11.41 7.21
C PRO A 193 -42.87 10.61 8.44
N GLU A 194 -42.73 11.31 9.55
CA GLU A 194 -42.32 10.75 10.85
C GLU A 194 -43.29 9.65 11.28
N ARG A 195 -42.77 8.45 11.45
CA ARG A 195 -43.62 7.33 11.91
C ARG A 195 -43.66 7.34 13.44
N ARG A 196 -44.82 7.67 14.01
CA ARG A 196 -45.00 7.56 15.45
C ARG A 196 -45.07 6.09 15.86
N PHE A 197 -44.30 5.71 16.84
CA PHE A 197 -44.32 4.38 17.41
C PHE A 197 -45.69 4.10 17.99
N ARG A 198 -46.38 3.03 17.53
CA ARG A 198 -47.59 2.53 18.11
C ARG A 198 -47.30 1.16 18.70
N PRO A 199 -47.31 1.02 20.05
CA PRO A 199 -47.11 -0.29 20.67
C PRO A 199 -48.17 -1.27 20.23
N ARG A 200 -47.76 -2.49 19.88
CA ARG A 200 -48.67 -3.55 19.52
C ARG A 200 -49.41 -3.99 20.76
N LYS A 201 -50.76 -3.90 20.79
CA LYS A 201 -51.57 -4.45 21.88
C LYS A 201 -51.43 -5.97 21.85
N VAL A 202 -50.77 -6.53 22.87
CA VAL A 202 -50.73 -7.97 23.09
C VAL A 202 -52.11 -8.41 23.55
N ARG A 203 -52.86 -9.18 22.74
CA ARG A 203 -54.04 -9.84 23.19
C ARG A 203 -53.61 -11.06 24.01
N VAL A 204 -53.63 -10.92 25.32
CA VAL A 204 -53.50 -12.07 26.23
C VAL A 204 -54.79 -12.87 26.07
N ARG A 205 -54.72 -14.05 25.45
CA ARG A 205 -55.83 -15.00 25.41
C ARG A 205 -56.04 -15.46 26.85
N ARG A 206 -57.09 -14.99 27.51
CA ARG A 206 -57.48 -15.47 28.79
C ARG A 206 -57.93 -16.92 28.60
N GLU A 207 -57.08 -17.88 28.79
CA GLU A 207 -57.55 -19.27 29.03
C GLU A 207 -58.21 -19.31 30.41
N GLN A 208 -59.50 -19.42 30.39
CA GLN A 208 -60.26 -19.82 31.57
C GLN A 208 -59.92 -21.30 31.83
N ASN A 209 -58.92 -21.55 32.71
CA ASN A 209 -59.03 -22.71 33.59
C ASN A 209 -57.93 -22.62 34.69
N SER A 210 -58.42 -22.48 35.90
CA SER A 210 -57.88 -23.00 37.18
C SER A 210 -56.39 -23.35 37.23
N SER A 211 -55.58 -22.37 37.63
CA SER A 211 -54.42 -22.53 38.52
C SER A 211 -53.99 -21.16 39.00
N ILE A 212 -54.68 -20.68 40.01
CA ILE A 212 -54.30 -19.53 40.84
C ILE A 212 -53.02 -19.94 41.56
N GLY A 213 -51.91 -19.30 41.30
CA GLY A 213 -50.77 -19.44 42.19
C GLY A 213 -49.39 -19.12 41.70
N PHE A 214 -49.15 -18.81 40.42
CA PHE A 214 -47.76 -18.70 39.96
C PHE A 214 -47.33 -17.36 39.31
N TYR A 215 -48.22 -16.41 39.15
CA TYR A 215 -47.91 -15.17 38.41
C TYR A 215 -47.83 -13.87 39.23
N GLN A 216 -47.82 -13.99 40.54
CA GLN A 216 -47.72 -12.80 41.39
C GLN A 216 -46.25 -12.41 41.75
N GLN A 217 -45.26 -13.18 41.32
CA GLN A 217 -43.86 -12.96 41.62
C GLN A 217 -43.02 -12.34 40.50
N LEU A 218 -43.58 -12.17 39.31
CA LEU A 218 -42.85 -11.59 38.14
C LEU A 218 -43.13 -10.11 37.86
N SER A 219 -44.06 -9.48 38.58
CA SER A 219 -44.39 -8.06 38.42
C SER A 219 -43.54 -7.10 39.29
N ILE A 220 -42.72 -7.62 40.18
CA ILE A 220 -41.89 -6.76 41.11
C ILE A 220 -40.50 -6.52 40.61
N THR A 221 -40.00 -7.30 39.63
CA THR A 221 -38.63 -7.14 39.13
C THR A 221 -38.52 -6.23 37.88
N ALA A 222 -39.64 -5.81 37.29
CA ALA A 222 -39.60 -4.92 36.10
C ALA A 222 -39.69 -3.42 36.43
N ALA A 223 -39.83 -3.05 37.71
CA ALA A 223 -39.97 -1.64 38.12
C ALA A 223 -38.66 -0.98 38.59
N ASN A 224 -37.51 -1.71 38.63
CA ASN A 224 -36.25 -1.22 39.21
C ASN A 224 -35.09 -1.11 38.20
N SER A 225 -35.32 -1.08 36.88
CA SER A 225 -34.25 -0.83 35.92
C SER A 225 -34.48 0.40 35.00
N SER A 226 -35.11 1.43 35.57
CA SER A 226 -35.10 2.76 34.92
C SER A 226 -34.07 3.66 35.58
N GLY A 227 -32.82 3.42 35.35
CA GLY A 227 -31.74 4.27 35.75
C GLY A 227 -30.46 3.76 35.09
N TRP A 228 -30.15 4.33 33.91
CA TRP A 228 -28.81 4.55 33.36
C TRP A 228 -28.99 5.00 31.91
N PHE A 229 -28.75 6.30 31.71
CA PHE A 229 -28.39 7.05 30.50
C PHE A 229 -28.85 6.53 29.13
#